data_9bae05e58099dc7e0ff189416bd7db2a
#
_entry.id   9bae05e58099dc7e0ff189416bd7db2a
#
_cell.length_a   1.000
_cell.length_b   1.000
_cell.length_c   1.000
_cell.angle_alpha   90.00
_cell.angle_beta   90.00
_cell.angle_gamma   90.00
#
_symmetry.space_group_name_H-M   'P 1'
#
loop_
_entity.id
_entity.type
_entity.pdbx_description
1 polymer ?
#
loop_
_entity_poly.entity_id
_entity_poly.type
_entity_poly.pdbx_seq_one_letter_code
_entity_poly.pdbx_strand_id
1 'polypeptide(L)'
;HTVLIRRVPAPRATVVTVFPPCAGAPEIFYHASVDLYAADPTPKLTKTVSETKRVPVDRFEDTVTNGSPLILDFEASSAKYDVTWKFRIDYTVDGQSKTAWIPDATHAFHTLATRSDAPELTYSPGTGGMWTARKGSPD
;
A
#
# COMPACT_ATOMS: atom_id res chain seq x y z
N HIS A 1 -2.81 0.19 12.81
CA HIS A 1 -4.20 0.58 12.53
C HIS A 1 -4.28 1.56 11.36
N THR A 2 -5.30 1.40 10.53
CA THR A 2 -5.63 2.38 9.49
C THR A 2 -6.67 3.35 10.02
N VAL A 3 -6.44 4.64 9.82
CA VAL A 3 -7.41 5.68 10.17
C VAL A 3 -7.89 6.35 8.90
N LEU A 4 -9.18 6.19 8.60
CA LEU A 4 -9.84 6.85 7.49
C LEU A 4 -10.18 8.29 7.89
N ILE A 5 -9.76 9.25 7.07
CA ILE A 5 -10.08 10.67 7.28
C ILE A 5 -11.28 11.07 6.43
N ARG A 6 -11.31 10.63 5.16
CA ARG A 6 -12.35 11.00 4.22
C ARG A 6 -12.50 9.93 3.14
N ARG A 7 -13.76 9.65 2.74
CA ARG A 7 -14.11 8.88 1.55
C ARG A 7 -14.96 9.74 0.63
N VAL A 8 -14.62 9.76 -0.66
CA VAL A 8 -15.38 10.47 -1.71
C VAL A 8 -15.64 9.48 -2.82
N PRO A 9 -16.86 9.41 -3.38
CA PRO A 9 -17.11 8.59 -4.57
C PRO A 9 -16.14 8.96 -5.68
N ALA A 10 -15.48 7.94 -6.26
CA ALA A 10 -14.52 8.18 -7.33
C ALA A 10 -15.20 8.71 -8.59
N PRO A 11 -14.57 9.62 -9.35
CA PRO A 11 -15.07 10.06 -10.64
C PRO A 11 -15.13 8.87 -11.61
N ARG A 12 -16.03 8.95 -12.60
CA ARG A 12 -16.25 7.87 -13.57
C ARG A 12 -15.05 7.53 -14.45
N ALA A 13 -14.13 8.47 -14.63
CA ALA A 13 -12.93 8.31 -15.45
C ALA A 13 -11.68 8.42 -14.57
N THR A 14 -11.17 7.31 -14.08
CA THR A 14 -9.86 7.23 -13.42
C THR A 14 -8.89 6.50 -14.33
N VAL A 15 -7.73 7.09 -14.58
CA VAL A 15 -6.64 6.46 -15.32
C VAL A 15 -5.73 5.77 -14.30
N VAL A 16 -5.57 4.47 -14.41
CA VAL A 16 -4.63 3.69 -13.59
C VAL A 16 -3.32 3.58 -14.35
N THR A 17 -2.24 4.01 -13.73
CA THR A 17 -0.88 3.83 -14.26
C THR A 17 -0.24 2.65 -13.57
N VAL A 18 0.09 1.62 -14.33
CA VAL A 18 0.79 0.43 -13.83
C VAL A 18 2.25 0.53 -14.24
N PHE A 19 3.15 0.45 -13.28
CA PHE A 19 4.58 0.33 -13.53
C PHE A 19 4.99 -1.13 -13.39
N PRO A 20 5.80 -1.67 -14.32
CA PRO A 20 6.37 -3.00 -14.12
C PRO A 20 7.25 -3.00 -12.86
N PRO A 21 7.28 -4.08 -12.09
CA PRO A 21 8.11 -4.19 -10.90
C PRO A 21 9.58 -3.99 -11.28
N CYS A 22 10.28 -3.13 -10.54
CA CYS A 22 11.72 -2.97 -10.70
C CYS A 22 12.43 -4.26 -10.26
N ALA A 23 13.28 -4.81 -11.12
CA ALA A 23 14.19 -5.88 -10.73
C ALA A 23 15.20 -5.32 -9.71
N GLY A 24 15.36 -5.99 -8.57
CA GLY A 24 16.30 -5.58 -7.52
C GLY A 24 15.65 -4.83 -6.34
N ALA A 25 14.36 -5.01 -6.11
CA ALA A 25 13.74 -4.53 -4.88
C ALA A 25 14.46 -5.13 -3.65
N PRO A 26 14.72 -4.32 -2.59
CA PRO A 26 15.33 -4.81 -1.37
C PRO A 26 14.47 -5.93 -0.76
N GLU A 27 15.08 -6.84 0.00
CA GLU A 27 14.34 -7.85 0.74
C GLU A 27 13.32 -7.16 1.65
N ILE A 28 12.04 -7.34 1.33
CA ILE A 28 10.94 -6.81 2.13
C ILE A 28 10.56 -7.89 3.13
N PHE A 29 10.84 -7.67 4.39
CA PHE A 29 10.57 -8.66 5.43
C PHE A 29 9.11 -8.64 5.89
N TYR A 30 8.48 -7.46 5.93
CA TYR A 30 7.11 -7.29 6.39
C TYR A 30 6.28 -6.49 5.40
N HIS A 31 5.05 -6.95 5.21
CA HIS A 31 4.11 -6.35 4.28
C HIS A 31 2.74 -6.18 4.96
N ALA A 32 2.12 -5.03 4.76
CA ALA A 32 0.77 -4.74 5.23
C ALA A 32 -0.09 -4.32 4.05
N SER A 33 -1.16 -5.06 3.79
CA SER A 33 -2.15 -4.70 2.79
C SER A 33 -3.47 -4.27 3.45
N VAL A 34 -4.10 -3.23 2.92
CA VAL A 34 -5.37 -2.72 3.43
C VAL A 34 -6.35 -2.44 2.31
N ASP A 35 -7.57 -2.95 2.45
CA ASP A 35 -8.70 -2.58 1.61
C ASP A 35 -9.44 -1.39 2.24
N LEU A 36 -9.23 -0.21 1.67
CA LEU A 36 -9.84 1.03 2.14
C LEU A 36 -11.34 1.12 1.78
N TYR A 37 -11.85 0.20 0.97
CA TYR A 37 -13.28 0.08 0.68
C TYR A 37 -14.04 -0.66 1.80
N ALA A 38 -13.37 -1.52 2.55
CA ALA A 38 -13.98 -2.25 3.65
C ALA A 38 -14.63 -1.32 4.69
N ALA A 39 -15.66 -1.80 5.36
CA ALA A 39 -16.33 -1.06 6.44
C ALA A 39 -15.37 -0.78 7.61
N ASP A 40 -14.54 -1.78 7.93
CA ASP A 40 -13.43 -1.68 8.89
C ASP A 40 -12.12 -2.05 8.17
N PRO A 41 -11.32 -1.06 7.74
CA PRO A 41 -10.11 -1.28 6.96
C PRO A 41 -8.95 -1.73 7.85
N THR A 42 -9.04 -2.93 8.41
CA THR A 42 -7.96 -3.53 9.18
C THR A 42 -6.87 -4.05 8.26
N PRO A 43 -5.60 -3.66 8.44
CA PRO A 43 -4.49 -4.16 7.65
C PRO A 43 -4.29 -5.66 7.84
N LYS A 44 -4.08 -6.38 6.73
CA LYS A 44 -3.62 -7.77 6.73
C LYS A 44 -2.10 -7.75 6.73
N LEU A 45 -1.51 -8.35 7.76
CA LEU A 45 -0.07 -8.35 7.95
C LEU A 45 0.51 -9.68 7.48
N THR A 46 1.61 -9.62 6.73
CA THR A 46 2.36 -10.81 6.32
C THR A 46 3.86 -10.59 6.50
N LYS A 47 4.60 -11.69 6.73
CA LYS A 47 6.06 -11.73 6.77
C LYS A 47 6.58 -12.55 5.60
N THR A 48 7.60 -12.05 4.92
CA THR A 48 8.33 -12.80 3.89
C THR A 48 9.27 -13.79 4.57
N VAL A 49 9.12 -15.07 4.28
CA VAL A 49 9.97 -16.15 4.82
C VAL A 49 10.90 -16.75 3.77
N SER A 50 10.61 -16.51 2.48
CA SER A 50 11.48 -16.79 1.34
C SER A 50 11.03 -15.95 0.15
N GLU A 51 11.82 -15.91 -0.94
CA GLU A 51 11.52 -15.12 -2.15
C GLU A 51 10.11 -15.33 -2.70
N THR A 52 9.52 -16.50 -2.48
CA THR A 52 8.20 -16.86 -3.04
C THR A 52 7.12 -17.09 -1.97
N LYS A 53 7.48 -17.01 -0.68
CA LYS A 53 6.55 -17.38 0.40
C LYS A 53 6.36 -16.27 1.41
N ARG A 54 5.11 -15.84 1.56
CA ARG A 54 4.64 -14.96 2.64
C ARG A 54 3.73 -15.73 3.58
N VAL A 55 3.81 -15.44 4.87
CA VAL A 55 2.95 -16.04 5.90
C VAL A 55 2.21 -14.93 6.65
N PRO A 56 0.92 -15.13 6.99
CA PRO A 56 0.17 -14.20 7.83
C PRO A 56 0.81 -14.07 9.21
N VAL A 57 0.79 -12.87 9.77
CA VAL A 57 1.21 -12.58 11.13
C VAL A 57 0.21 -11.64 11.79
N ASP A 58 0.04 -11.73 13.11
CA ASP A 58 -0.88 -10.85 13.84
C ASP A 58 -0.22 -9.49 14.15
N ARG A 59 1.10 -9.47 14.21
CA ARG A 59 1.90 -8.28 14.49
C ARG A 59 3.28 -8.42 13.86
N PHE A 60 3.95 -7.30 13.70
CA PHE A 60 5.37 -7.28 13.33
C PHE A 60 6.22 -7.41 14.60
N GLU A 61 7.04 -8.44 14.63
CA GLU A 61 7.99 -8.68 15.73
C GLU A 61 9.39 -8.73 15.13
N ASP A 62 10.16 -7.69 15.39
CA ASP A 62 11.57 -7.65 15.02
C ASP A 62 12.34 -6.73 15.97
N THR A 63 13.64 -6.97 16.06
CA THR A 63 14.55 -6.12 16.83
C THR A 63 15.28 -5.19 15.84
N VAL A 64 14.96 -3.91 15.91
CA VAL A 64 15.65 -2.90 15.13
C VAL A 64 16.91 -2.48 15.86
N THR A 65 18.07 -2.68 15.25
CA THR A 65 19.36 -2.25 15.78
C THR A 65 19.92 -1.10 14.96
N ASN A 66 20.86 -0.35 15.56
CA ASN A 66 21.51 0.73 14.84
C ASN A 66 22.23 0.20 13.58
N GLY A 67 21.94 0.76 12.43
CA GLY A 67 22.48 0.33 11.13
C GLY A 67 21.73 -0.82 10.45
N SER A 68 20.67 -1.38 11.06
CA SER A 68 19.82 -2.40 10.44
C SER A 68 18.36 -1.93 10.41
N PRO A 69 17.93 -1.13 9.44
CA PRO A 69 16.58 -0.61 9.38
C PRO A 69 15.56 -1.73 9.10
N LEU A 70 14.41 -1.67 9.76
CA LEU A 70 13.26 -2.48 9.41
C LEU A 70 12.52 -1.85 8.23
N ILE A 71 12.33 -2.61 7.17
CA ILE A 71 11.56 -2.16 6.00
C ILE A 71 10.15 -2.71 6.13
N LEU A 72 9.18 -1.80 6.14
CA LEU A 72 7.75 -2.11 6.12
C LEU A 72 7.17 -1.65 4.77
N ASP A 73 6.62 -2.60 4.03
CA ASP A 73 5.89 -2.30 2.78
C ASP A 73 4.40 -2.17 3.08
N PHE A 74 3.79 -1.07 2.65
CA PHE A 74 2.38 -0.79 2.85
C PHE A 74 1.67 -0.64 1.51
N GLU A 75 0.72 -1.52 1.25
CA GLU A 75 -0.15 -1.47 0.10
C GLU A 75 -1.58 -1.11 0.51
N ALA A 76 -2.15 -0.09 -0.12
CA ALA A 76 -3.52 0.33 0.13
C ALA A 76 -4.31 0.41 -1.18
N SER A 77 -5.48 -0.21 -1.20
CA SER A 77 -6.36 -0.21 -2.35
C SER A 77 -7.77 0.26 -1.99
N SER A 78 -8.49 0.77 -2.98
CA SER A 78 -9.90 1.11 -2.86
C SER A 78 -10.61 0.86 -4.19
N ALA A 79 -11.74 0.15 -4.15
CA ALA A 79 -12.49 -0.21 -5.36
C ALA A 79 -13.44 0.89 -5.85
N LYS A 80 -13.99 1.74 -4.95
CA LYS A 80 -15.07 2.68 -5.29
C LYS A 80 -14.85 4.12 -4.86
N TYR A 81 -13.99 4.34 -3.87
CA TYR A 81 -13.83 5.64 -3.25
C TYR A 81 -12.41 6.15 -3.41
N ASP A 82 -12.28 7.44 -3.63
CA ASP A 82 -11.04 8.14 -3.35
C ASP A 82 -10.97 8.34 -1.85
N VAL A 83 -9.90 7.90 -1.24
CA VAL A 83 -9.78 7.83 0.22
C VAL A 83 -8.58 8.62 0.69
N THR A 84 -8.82 9.50 1.66
CA THR A 84 -7.76 10.16 2.43
C THR A 84 -7.61 9.43 3.77
N TRP A 85 -6.40 9.00 4.09
CA TRP A 85 -6.16 8.10 5.22
C TRP A 85 -4.75 8.24 5.80
N LYS A 86 -4.53 7.66 6.98
CA LYS A 86 -3.23 7.59 7.68
C LYS A 86 -3.03 6.21 8.28
N PHE A 87 -1.77 5.85 8.52
CA PHE A 87 -1.44 4.76 9.43
C PHE A 87 -1.13 5.28 10.82
N ARG A 88 -1.60 4.54 11.83
CA ARG A 88 -1.11 4.62 13.18
C ARG A 88 -0.32 3.34 13.49
N ILE A 89 0.93 3.52 13.90
CA ILE A 89 1.79 2.43 14.34
C ILE A 89 1.96 2.57 15.85
N ASP A 90 1.56 1.53 16.57
CA ASP A 90 1.83 1.41 18.00
C ASP A 90 3.02 0.45 18.15
N TYR A 91 4.04 0.85 18.87
CA TYR A 91 5.30 0.12 19.02
C TYR A 91 5.87 0.28 20.41
N THR A 92 6.82 -0.58 20.78
CA THR A 92 7.47 -0.56 22.08
C THR A 92 8.97 -0.30 21.91
N VAL A 93 9.50 0.64 22.67
CA VAL A 93 10.94 0.92 22.76
C VAL A 93 11.31 0.96 24.24
N ASP A 94 12.31 0.18 24.63
CA ASP A 94 12.79 0.10 26.03
C ASP A 94 11.64 -0.19 27.02
N GLY A 95 10.69 -1.06 26.62
CA GLY A 95 9.53 -1.41 27.42
C GLY A 95 8.43 -0.34 27.49
N GLN A 96 8.59 0.79 26.82
CA GLN A 96 7.61 1.87 26.77
C GLN A 96 6.81 1.84 25.47
N SER A 97 5.49 1.87 25.59
CA SER A 97 4.58 1.98 24.42
C SER A 97 4.62 3.38 23.85
N LYS A 98 4.76 3.46 22.54
CA LYS A 98 4.78 4.70 21.75
C LYS A 98 3.85 4.58 20.55
N THR A 99 3.44 5.72 20.01
CA THR A 99 2.62 5.81 18.80
C THR A 99 3.29 6.74 17.79
N ALA A 100 3.31 6.30 16.54
CA ALA A 100 3.71 7.13 15.40
C ALA A 100 2.59 7.19 14.35
N TRP A 101 2.53 8.30 13.63
CA TRP A 101 1.63 8.51 12.50
C TRP A 101 2.42 8.54 11.20
N ILE A 102 1.92 7.87 10.17
CA ILE A 102 2.52 7.87 8.83
C ILE A 102 1.47 8.37 7.82
N PRO A 103 1.81 9.36 6.99
CA PRO A 103 3.11 10.02 6.85
C PRO A 103 3.55 10.84 8.07
N ASP A 104 2.66 11.61 8.72
CA ASP A 104 2.89 12.34 9.98
C ASP A 104 1.56 12.88 10.54
N ALA A 105 1.61 13.71 11.58
CA ALA A 105 0.39 14.25 12.21
C ALA A 105 -0.37 15.21 11.29
N THR A 106 0.28 15.90 10.36
CA THR A 106 -0.29 16.96 9.52
C THR A 106 -0.66 16.50 8.11
N HIS A 107 0.05 15.53 7.55
CA HIS A 107 -0.19 15.01 6.21
C HIS A 107 -1.04 13.74 6.21
N ALA A 108 -1.53 13.36 5.05
CA ALA A 108 -2.29 12.14 4.82
C ALA A 108 -1.95 11.54 3.46
N PHE A 109 -2.12 10.23 3.33
CA PHE A 109 -2.12 9.57 2.03
C PHE A 109 -3.44 9.81 1.32
N HIS A 110 -3.39 9.81 -0.01
CA HIS A 110 -4.56 9.83 -0.87
C HIS A 110 -4.49 8.67 -1.84
N THR A 111 -5.41 7.72 -1.72
CA THR A 111 -5.55 6.57 -2.61
C THR A 111 -6.76 6.78 -3.51
N LEU A 112 -6.51 6.78 -4.81
CA LEU A 112 -7.57 6.83 -5.82
C LEU A 112 -8.19 5.45 -6.00
N ALA A 113 -9.48 5.42 -6.30
CA ALA A 113 -10.16 4.16 -6.58
C ALA A 113 -9.61 3.52 -7.85
N THR A 114 -9.30 2.22 -7.76
CA THR A 114 -9.02 1.39 -8.93
C THR A 114 -10.33 0.79 -9.44
N ARG A 115 -10.86 1.33 -10.52
CA ARG A 115 -12.10 0.85 -11.13
C ARG A 115 -11.78 -0.15 -12.23
N SER A 116 -12.58 -1.22 -12.34
CA SER A 116 -12.44 -2.23 -13.39
C SER A 116 -12.65 -1.66 -14.81
N ASP A 117 -13.47 -0.59 -14.92
CA ASP A 117 -13.76 0.10 -16.18
C ASP A 117 -12.76 1.22 -16.53
N ALA A 118 -11.77 1.49 -15.68
CA ALA A 118 -10.77 2.51 -15.95
C ALA A 118 -9.78 2.05 -17.02
N PRO A 119 -9.38 2.95 -17.94
CA PRO A 119 -8.33 2.63 -18.90
C PRO A 119 -6.99 2.40 -18.16
N GLU A 120 -6.34 1.31 -18.51
CA GLU A 120 -5.02 0.97 -17.98
C GLU A 120 -3.94 1.55 -18.89
N LEU A 121 -3.01 2.30 -18.32
CA LEU A 121 -1.80 2.75 -18.99
C LEU A 121 -0.61 1.92 -18.50
N THR A 122 0.02 1.22 -19.43
CA THR A 122 1.23 0.43 -19.14
C THR A 122 2.44 1.10 -19.77
N TYR A 123 3.48 1.30 -18.97
CA TYR A 123 4.78 1.77 -19.45
C TYR A 123 5.70 0.58 -19.73
N SER A 124 6.23 0.50 -20.94
CA SER A 124 7.20 -0.54 -21.35
C SER A 124 8.57 0.07 -21.61
N PRO A 125 9.53 -0.02 -20.69
CA PRO A 125 10.83 0.62 -20.84
C PRO A 125 11.70 0.02 -21.96
N GLY A 126 11.45 -1.24 -22.38
CA GLY A 126 12.25 -1.97 -23.38
C GLY A 126 12.07 -1.51 -24.84
N THR A 127 11.11 -0.65 -25.14
CA THR A 127 10.76 -0.23 -26.51
C THR A 127 10.84 1.28 -26.72
N GLY A 128 11.83 1.92 -26.11
CA GLY A 128 12.02 3.38 -26.24
C GLY A 128 11.07 4.21 -25.33
N GLY A 129 10.54 3.62 -24.28
CA GLY A 129 9.74 4.36 -23.30
C GLY A 129 8.31 4.69 -23.77
N MET A 130 7.63 3.75 -24.40
CA MET A 130 6.26 3.96 -24.88
C MET A 130 5.21 3.64 -23.81
N TRP A 131 4.20 4.51 -23.74
CA TRP A 131 2.95 4.27 -23.03
C TRP A 131 1.94 3.58 -23.93
N THR A 132 1.40 2.45 -23.50
CA THR A 132 0.28 1.78 -24.15
C THR A 132 -0.97 1.90 -23.30
N ALA A 133 -2.05 2.41 -23.91
CA ALA A 133 -3.36 2.46 -23.26
C ALA A 133 -4.13 1.17 -23.57
N ARG A 134 -4.61 0.49 -22.52
CA ARG A 134 -5.55 -0.62 -22.63
C ARG A 134 -6.91 -0.14 -22.17
N LYS A 135 -7.95 -0.32 -22.98
CA LYS A 135 -9.30 0.00 -22.57
C LYS A 135 -9.73 -0.97 -21.47
N GLY A 136 -10.19 -0.46 -20.34
CA GLY A 136 -10.78 -1.29 -19.29
C GLY A 136 -11.92 -2.14 -19.85
N SER A 137 -12.02 -3.38 -19.41
CA SER A 137 -13.15 -4.25 -19.76
C SER A 137 -14.36 -3.81 -18.93
N PRO A 138 -15.50 -3.45 -19.52
CA PRO A 138 -16.72 -3.30 -18.75
C PRO A 138 -17.14 -4.70 -18.27
N ASP A 139 -17.33 -4.88 -16.96
CA ASP A 139 -18.04 -6.03 -16.41
C ASP A 139 -19.53 -5.96 -16.73
#